data_e1e5a43ce2a8164a9af91da9ec69a7ce
#
_entry.id   e1e5a43ce2a8164a9af91da9ec69a7ce
#
_cell.length_a   1.000
_cell.length_b   1.000
_cell.length_c   1.000
_cell.angle_alpha   90.00
_cell.angle_beta   90.00
_cell.angle_gamma   90.00
#
_symmetry.space_group_name_H-M   'P 1'
#
loop_
_entity.id
_entity.type
_entity.pdbx_description
1 polymer ?
#
loop_
_entity_poly.entity_id
_entity_poly.type
_entity_poly.pdbx_seq_one_letter_code
_entity_poly.pdbx_strand_id
1 'polypeptide(L)'
;METSDPVLKRLPRGARSWAVLVGGVMCMVTFGIVYTCGNLLPYLVSYFRWKMYPDMRTGQLIWLQTLLSGLPMGMVIGGLVERKFGGRAGAFLGAIIYTCGVGSTFYTIQHSYGATLLTMGGIASVGGSIAYSSILPTAQRWFPDNVGLAGGIIIGGYGCGAFILSPLQTTFINPLDYRVNDQGFFTQKDLLERVPYVFIVMAIFFTVFQSIGLIFIGQPESDIHVETENLIGTNSEIQVQQARVWPQLRTTTFLVLFLSLTCNATWVQLTSGLYKAYGQQFIDSDFFLSLIGSISSVFNAGSRVFWGAIADSTSYQFSMSIVCSLGAVLAFCLPLVKFIDNDVLFMATVCLIFSCIGGTFSIFPYITHKCFSKANFSVMYGFLQCAVSAAGLIAGLISTHLLNEIGFENLFIVCGFFMVTSLLLTFIVHKTDLAQLMVSAEREHLEEDGEYQIYQ
;
A
#
# COMPACT_ATOMS: atom_id res chain seq x y z
N MET A 1 16.34 13.13 21.52
CA MET A 1 15.05 13.66 22.01
C MET A 1 14.71 13.04 23.35
N GLU A 2 14.03 13.77 24.22
CA GLU A 2 13.50 13.26 25.48
C GLU A 2 12.10 12.68 25.26
N THR A 3 11.69 11.79 26.17
CA THR A 3 10.38 11.13 26.08
C THR A 3 9.88 10.79 27.47
N SER A 4 8.59 10.83 27.69
CA SER A 4 7.95 10.37 28.92
C SER A 4 7.78 8.84 28.99
N ASP A 5 8.00 8.15 27.86
CA ASP A 5 7.79 6.71 27.74
C ASP A 5 8.75 5.89 28.63
N PRO A 6 8.24 5.01 29.50
CA PRO A 6 9.07 4.28 30.47
C PRO A 6 10.02 3.28 29.83
N VAL A 7 9.67 2.74 28.64
CA VAL A 7 10.53 1.77 27.93
C VAL A 7 11.65 2.50 27.17
N LEU A 8 11.27 3.54 26.42
CA LEU A 8 12.23 4.32 25.64
C LEU A 8 13.21 5.09 26.53
N LYS A 9 12.79 5.51 27.75
CA LYS A 9 13.70 6.15 28.74
C LYS A 9 14.89 5.26 29.13
N ARG A 10 14.71 3.92 29.12
CA ARG A 10 15.78 2.97 29.46
C ARG A 10 16.84 2.85 28.36
N LEU A 11 16.52 3.28 27.14
CA LEU A 11 17.45 3.24 26.02
C LEU A 11 18.34 4.48 25.97
N PRO A 12 19.58 4.38 25.46
CA PRO A 12 20.43 5.53 25.18
C PRO A 12 19.70 6.53 24.26
N ARG A 13 19.94 7.84 24.47
CA ARG A 13 19.25 8.92 23.71
C ARG A 13 19.33 8.72 22.19
N GLY A 14 20.50 8.31 21.66
CA GLY A 14 20.68 8.06 20.21
C GLY A 14 19.98 6.83 19.68
N ALA A 15 19.65 5.85 20.54
CA ALA A 15 18.99 4.61 20.11
C ALA A 15 17.45 4.71 20.13
N ARG A 16 16.88 5.71 20.80
CA ARG A 16 15.42 5.83 20.98
C ARG A 16 14.66 5.98 19.66
N SER A 17 15.12 6.90 18.82
CA SER A 17 14.52 7.13 17.50
C SER A 17 14.61 5.90 16.59
N TRP A 18 15.74 5.22 16.58
CA TRP A 18 15.92 3.98 15.83
C TRP A 18 15.05 2.83 16.37
N ALA A 19 14.89 2.74 17.70
CA ALA A 19 14.00 1.75 18.30
C ALA A 19 12.54 1.98 17.86
N VAL A 20 12.07 3.23 17.82
CA VAL A 20 10.74 3.56 17.33
C VAL A 20 10.59 3.19 15.85
N LEU A 21 11.59 3.46 15.00
CA LEU A 21 11.57 3.04 13.60
C LEU A 21 11.47 1.52 13.46
N VAL A 22 12.34 0.78 14.15
CA VAL A 22 12.33 -0.69 14.11
C VAL A 22 10.98 -1.25 14.58
N GLY A 23 10.45 -0.72 15.69
CA GLY A 23 9.13 -1.10 16.19
C GLY A 23 8.01 -0.82 15.18
N GLY A 24 8.06 0.35 14.54
CA GLY A 24 7.12 0.72 13.48
C GLY A 24 7.23 -0.21 12.28
N VAL A 25 8.43 -0.50 11.79
CA VAL A 25 8.64 -1.45 10.67
C VAL A 25 8.12 -2.84 11.01
N MET A 26 8.36 -3.35 12.23
CA MET A 26 7.83 -4.66 12.64
C MET A 26 6.31 -4.72 12.57
N CYS A 27 5.62 -3.66 13.01
CA CYS A 27 4.17 -3.59 12.87
C CYS A 27 3.76 -3.51 11.38
N MET A 28 4.42 -2.67 10.58
CA MET A 28 4.08 -2.44 9.17
C MET A 28 4.27 -3.68 8.29
N VAL A 29 5.30 -4.53 8.57
CA VAL A 29 5.50 -5.81 7.88
C VAL A 29 4.25 -6.69 7.95
N THR A 30 3.55 -6.70 9.08
CA THR A 30 2.33 -7.51 9.24
C THR A 30 1.17 -7.03 8.36
N PHE A 31 1.06 -5.73 8.14
CA PHE A 31 0.04 -5.15 7.25
C PHE A 31 0.34 -5.39 5.76
N GLY A 32 1.57 -5.78 5.43
CA GLY A 32 1.99 -6.13 4.08
C GLY A 32 1.30 -7.38 3.49
N ILE A 33 0.40 -8.05 4.22
CA ILE A 33 -0.41 -9.18 3.72
C ILE A 33 -1.21 -8.79 2.46
N VAL A 34 -1.52 -7.52 2.27
CA VAL A 34 -2.20 -7.04 1.07
C VAL A 34 -1.42 -7.38 -0.21
N TYR A 35 -0.10 -7.36 -0.15
CA TYR A 35 0.76 -7.74 -1.28
C TYR A 35 0.93 -9.26 -1.42
N THR A 36 0.46 -10.05 -0.46
CA THR A 36 0.38 -11.51 -0.59
C THR A 36 -0.96 -12.01 -1.12
N CYS A 37 -1.93 -11.11 -1.37
CA CYS A 37 -3.23 -11.50 -1.90
C CYS A 37 -3.08 -12.28 -3.21
N GLY A 38 -2.18 -11.85 -4.12
CA GLY A 38 -1.88 -12.59 -5.34
C GLY A 38 -1.32 -14.00 -5.09
N ASN A 39 -0.53 -14.19 -4.03
CA ASN A 39 -0.02 -15.50 -3.62
C ASN A 39 -1.12 -16.39 -3.03
N LEU A 40 -2.01 -15.83 -2.21
CA LEU A 40 -3.10 -16.57 -1.55
C LEU A 40 -4.26 -16.90 -2.50
N LEU A 41 -4.47 -16.09 -3.52
CA LEU A 41 -5.64 -16.15 -4.39
C LEU A 41 -5.90 -17.54 -5.00
N PRO A 42 -4.92 -18.26 -5.61
CA PRO A 42 -5.16 -19.60 -6.16
C PRO A 42 -5.59 -20.62 -5.11
N TYR A 43 -5.04 -20.55 -3.88
CA TYR A 43 -5.42 -21.44 -2.79
C TYR A 43 -6.84 -21.18 -2.30
N LEU A 44 -7.20 -19.89 -2.14
CA LEU A 44 -8.52 -19.48 -1.68
C LEU A 44 -9.62 -19.87 -2.68
N VAL A 45 -9.39 -19.62 -3.99
CA VAL A 45 -10.33 -20.03 -5.04
C VAL A 45 -10.53 -21.53 -5.01
N SER A 46 -9.43 -22.31 -4.97
CA SER A 46 -9.47 -23.76 -4.95
C SER A 46 -10.22 -24.31 -3.74
N TYR A 47 -9.97 -23.70 -2.56
CA TYR A 47 -10.67 -24.06 -1.33
C TYR A 47 -12.18 -23.81 -1.42
N PHE A 48 -12.59 -22.61 -1.87
CA PHE A 48 -14.01 -22.28 -2.01
C PHE A 48 -14.71 -23.15 -3.04
N ARG A 49 -14.05 -23.47 -4.18
CA ARG A 49 -14.59 -24.40 -5.19
C ARG A 49 -14.79 -25.79 -4.61
N TRP A 50 -13.83 -26.28 -3.85
CA TRP A 50 -13.91 -27.60 -3.22
C TRP A 50 -14.98 -27.68 -2.15
N LYS A 51 -15.15 -26.62 -1.36
CA LYS A 51 -15.98 -26.68 -0.14
C LYS A 51 -17.43 -26.23 -0.35
N MET A 52 -17.68 -25.15 -1.11
CA MET A 52 -18.98 -24.47 -1.10
C MET A 52 -19.46 -23.94 -2.45
N TYR A 53 -18.54 -23.47 -3.29
CA TYR A 53 -18.89 -22.74 -4.51
C TYR A 53 -18.18 -23.32 -5.73
N PRO A 54 -18.66 -24.44 -6.32
CA PRO A 54 -17.97 -25.11 -7.44
C PRO A 54 -17.70 -24.21 -8.65
N ASP A 55 -18.55 -23.20 -8.87
CA ASP A 55 -18.47 -22.26 -9.99
C ASP A 55 -17.69 -20.99 -9.67
N MET A 56 -17.03 -20.91 -8.48
CA MET A 56 -16.25 -19.73 -8.11
C MET A 56 -15.12 -19.49 -9.09
N ARG A 57 -14.95 -18.22 -9.49
CA ARG A 57 -13.96 -17.79 -10.47
C ARG A 57 -12.83 -17.01 -9.81
N THR A 58 -11.64 -17.12 -10.34
CA THR A 58 -10.43 -16.43 -9.85
C THR A 58 -10.64 -14.92 -9.70
N GLY A 59 -11.30 -14.28 -10.66
CA GLY A 59 -11.56 -12.84 -10.65
C GLY A 59 -12.42 -12.36 -9.48
N GLN A 60 -13.28 -13.21 -8.92
CA GLN A 60 -14.14 -12.83 -7.79
C GLN A 60 -13.33 -12.56 -6.51
N LEU A 61 -12.16 -13.18 -6.33
CA LEU A 61 -11.34 -13.01 -5.14
C LEU A 61 -10.55 -11.68 -5.11
N ILE A 62 -10.50 -10.94 -6.22
CA ILE A 62 -9.97 -9.56 -6.22
C ILE A 62 -10.73 -8.65 -5.25
N TRP A 63 -12.01 -8.94 -4.99
CA TRP A 63 -12.78 -8.22 -3.97
C TRP A 63 -12.16 -8.28 -2.57
N LEU A 64 -11.46 -9.38 -2.25
CA LEU A 64 -10.75 -9.50 -0.97
C LEU A 64 -9.58 -8.49 -0.89
N GLN A 65 -8.77 -8.41 -1.95
CA GLN A 65 -7.68 -7.44 -2.03
C GLN A 65 -8.22 -6.00 -2.04
N THR A 66 -9.31 -5.77 -2.76
CA THR A 66 -10.00 -4.47 -2.83
C THR A 66 -10.40 -3.98 -1.44
N LEU A 67 -11.09 -4.81 -0.67
CA LEU A 67 -11.53 -4.45 0.67
C LEU A 67 -10.35 -4.29 1.62
N LEU A 68 -9.36 -5.16 1.54
CA LEU A 68 -8.17 -5.10 2.39
C LEU A 68 -7.33 -3.84 2.15
N SER A 69 -7.31 -3.33 0.91
CA SER A 69 -6.55 -2.13 0.53
C SER A 69 -7.32 -0.82 0.70
N GLY A 70 -8.64 -0.85 0.74
CA GLY A 70 -9.48 0.27 0.34
C GLY A 70 -10.42 0.87 1.39
N LEU A 71 -10.21 0.72 2.71
CA LEU A 71 -11.09 1.35 3.71
C LEU A 71 -10.40 2.52 4.44
N PRO A 72 -10.31 3.72 3.82
CA PRO A 72 -9.63 4.89 4.38
C PRO A 72 -10.30 5.45 5.64
N MET A 73 -11.56 5.09 5.93
CA MET A 73 -12.27 5.55 7.14
C MET A 73 -11.53 5.16 8.44
N GLY A 74 -10.83 4.03 8.46
CA GLY A 74 -10.01 3.63 9.59
C GLY A 74 -8.87 4.63 9.88
N MET A 75 -8.36 5.32 8.88
CA MET A 75 -7.30 6.35 9.07
C MET A 75 -7.82 7.56 9.85
N VAL A 76 -9.05 7.98 9.59
CA VAL A 76 -9.68 9.09 10.34
C VAL A 76 -9.85 8.70 11.82
N ILE A 77 -10.38 7.49 12.07
CA ILE A 77 -10.54 6.96 13.43
C ILE A 77 -9.18 6.87 14.13
N GLY A 78 -8.16 6.34 13.46
CA GLY A 78 -6.81 6.21 14.01
C GLY A 78 -6.18 7.56 14.34
N GLY A 79 -6.34 8.58 13.50
CA GLY A 79 -5.89 9.94 13.78
C GLY A 79 -6.57 10.57 14.98
N LEU A 80 -7.88 10.33 15.18
CA LEU A 80 -8.61 10.81 16.36
C LEU A 80 -8.15 10.10 17.63
N VAL A 81 -7.93 8.78 17.57
CA VAL A 81 -7.42 8.00 18.71
C VAL A 81 -5.99 8.43 19.04
N GLU A 82 -5.14 8.61 18.03
CA GLU A 82 -3.75 9.07 18.20
C GLU A 82 -3.68 10.42 18.88
N ARG A 83 -4.49 11.39 18.45
CA ARG A 83 -4.56 12.72 19.07
C ARG A 83 -5.02 12.67 20.53
N LYS A 84 -5.98 11.82 20.87
CA LYS A 84 -6.57 11.77 22.21
C LYS A 84 -5.80 10.90 23.20
N PHE A 85 -5.25 9.77 22.73
CA PHE A 85 -4.67 8.72 23.59
C PHE A 85 -3.19 8.44 23.27
N GLY A 86 -2.63 9.09 22.24
CA GLY A 86 -1.24 8.90 21.80
C GLY A 86 -1.07 7.79 20.78
N GLY A 87 0.08 7.81 20.08
CA GLY A 87 0.36 6.91 18.95
C GLY A 87 0.38 5.43 19.32
N ARG A 88 0.88 5.07 20.52
CA ARG A 88 0.88 3.67 20.98
C ARG A 88 -0.53 3.13 21.17
N ALA A 89 -1.46 3.91 21.74
CA ALA A 89 -2.82 3.47 21.97
C ALA A 89 -3.57 3.24 20.65
N GLY A 90 -3.41 4.14 19.68
CA GLY A 90 -3.97 3.98 18.34
C GLY A 90 -3.39 2.76 17.61
N ALA A 91 -2.06 2.60 17.65
CA ALA A 91 -1.39 1.44 17.06
C ALA A 91 -1.84 0.11 17.70
N PHE A 92 -1.99 0.06 19.02
CA PHE A 92 -2.44 -1.11 19.76
C PHE A 92 -3.90 -1.48 19.40
N LEU A 93 -4.80 -0.49 19.41
CA LEU A 93 -6.20 -0.71 19.02
C LEU A 93 -6.30 -1.26 17.59
N GLY A 94 -5.60 -0.65 16.67
CA GLY A 94 -5.58 -1.07 15.28
C GLY A 94 -4.99 -2.47 15.11
N ALA A 95 -3.89 -2.77 15.80
CA ALA A 95 -3.23 -4.09 15.80
C ALA A 95 -4.16 -5.21 16.27
N ILE A 96 -4.91 -5.00 17.37
CA ILE A 96 -5.88 -5.97 17.87
C ILE A 96 -6.99 -6.21 16.83
N ILE A 97 -7.62 -5.13 16.33
CA ILE A 97 -8.71 -5.26 15.37
C ILE A 97 -8.22 -5.99 14.12
N TYR A 98 -7.03 -5.64 13.63
CA TYR A 98 -6.41 -6.26 12.46
C TYR A 98 -6.17 -7.76 12.67
N THR A 99 -5.49 -8.12 13.74
CA THR A 99 -5.13 -9.52 14.04
C THR A 99 -6.36 -10.37 14.32
N CYS A 100 -7.35 -9.82 15.03
CA CYS A 100 -8.64 -10.49 15.23
C CYS A 100 -9.40 -10.68 13.91
N GLY A 101 -9.38 -9.69 13.01
CA GLY A 101 -9.97 -9.80 11.68
C GLY A 101 -9.36 -10.93 10.86
N VAL A 102 -8.02 -10.99 10.80
CA VAL A 102 -7.31 -12.07 10.12
C VAL A 102 -7.53 -13.43 10.79
N GLY A 103 -7.41 -13.50 12.11
CA GLY A 103 -7.59 -14.76 12.86
C GLY A 103 -9.01 -15.33 12.76
N SER A 104 -10.03 -14.47 12.81
CA SER A 104 -11.43 -14.89 12.65
C SER A 104 -11.75 -15.42 11.25
N THR A 105 -10.90 -15.10 10.27
CA THR A 105 -11.02 -15.63 8.91
C THR A 105 -10.88 -17.15 8.87
N PHE A 106 -10.15 -17.76 9.83
CA PHE A 106 -10.14 -19.21 9.99
C PHE A 106 -11.54 -19.82 10.07
N TYR A 107 -12.45 -19.19 10.80
CA TYR A 107 -13.81 -19.67 10.95
C TYR A 107 -14.68 -19.27 9.75
N THR A 108 -14.59 -18.03 9.33
CA THR A 108 -15.49 -17.48 8.30
C THR A 108 -15.27 -18.08 6.92
N ILE A 109 -14.04 -18.42 6.55
CA ILE A 109 -13.71 -19.08 5.27
C ILE A 109 -14.37 -20.47 5.13
N GLN A 110 -14.67 -21.12 6.25
CA GLN A 110 -15.31 -22.43 6.28
C GLN A 110 -16.83 -22.36 6.09
N HIS A 111 -17.42 -21.16 6.19
CA HIS A 111 -18.88 -20.98 6.20
C HIS A 111 -19.39 -20.12 5.05
N SER A 112 -18.68 -19.06 4.66
CA SER A 112 -19.15 -18.14 3.64
C SER A 112 -18.05 -17.27 3.05
N TYR A 113 -18.08 -17.07 1.75
CA TYR A 113 -17.21 -16.12 1.05
C TYR A 113 -17.47 -14.68 1.52
N GLY A 114 -18.75 -14.27 1.66
CA GLY A 114 -19.12 -12.95 2.15
C GLY A 114 -18.63 -12.68 3.57
N ALA A 115 -18.68 -13.68 4.47
CA ALA A 115 -18.13 -13.56 5.82
C ALA A 115 -16.60 -13.45 5.80
N THR A 116 -15.93 -14.13 4.89
CA THR A 116 -14.47 -14.00 4.67
C THR A 116 -14.11 -12.59 4.20
N LEU A 117 -14.87 -12.02 3.26
CA LEU A 117 -14.69 -10.63 2.83
C LEU A 117 -14.85 -9.65 3.99
N LEU A 118 -15.82 -9.88 4.88
CA LEU A 118 -16.05 -9.03 6.04
C LEU A 118 -14.89 -9.10 7.04
N THR A 119 -14.42 -10.28 7.39
CA THR A 119 -13.38 -10.46 8.42
C THR A 119 -12.00 -10.07 7.90
N MET A 120 -11.53 -10.67 6.83
CA MET A 120 -10.21 -10.39 6.28
C MET A 120 -10.18 -9.07 5.50
N GLY A 121 -11.19 -8.80 4.68
CA GLY A 121 -11.26 -7.56 3.89
C GLY A 121 -11.68 -6.36 4.73
N GLY A 122 -12.82 -6.44 5.43
CA GLY A 122 -13.41 -5.31 6.14
C GLY A 122 -12.73 -5.03 7.48
N ILE A 123 -12.86 -5.95 8.44
CA ILE A 123 -12.38 -5.74 9.82
C ILE A 123 -10.87 -5.56 9.86
N ALA A 124 -10.12 -6.40 9.16
CA ALA A 124 -8.66 -6.27 9.12
C ALA A 124 -8.24 -4.95 8.45
N SER A 125 -8.88 -4.51 7.36
CA SER A 125 -8.55 -3.24 6.71
C SER A 125 -8.75 -2.03 7.64
N VAL A 126 -9.86 -1.98 8.37
CA VAL A 126 -10.12 -0.90 9.35
C VAL A 126 -9.04 -0.91 10.44
N GLY A 127 -8.74 -2.08 11.01
CA GLY A 127 -7.68 -2.22 12.02
C GLY A 127 -6.32 -1.78 11.51
N GLY A 128 -5.92 -2.25 10.32
CA GLY A 128 -4.67 -1.87 9.68
C GLY A 128 -4.57 -0.36 9.40
N SER A 129 -5.65 0.26 8.95
CA SER A 129 -5.71 1.71 8.69
C SER A 129 -5.58 2.54 9.98
N ILE A 130 -6.23 2.10 11.09
CA ILE A 130 -6.09 2.73 12.41
C ILE A 130 -4.64 2.66 12.90
N ALA A 131 -4.01 1.48 12.81
CA ALA A 131 -2.63 1.31 13.24
C ALA A 131 -1.66 2.11 12.36
N TYR A 132 -1.83 2.07 11.03
CA TYR A 132 -1.01 2.79 10.07
C TYR A 132 -0.98 4.30 10.36
N SER A 133 -2.17 4.92 10.52
CA SER A 133 -2.30 6.35 10.78
C SER A 133 -1.77 6.78 12.15
N SER A 134 -1.57 5.85 13.07
CA SER A 134 -1.00 6.11 14.39
C SER A 134 0.53 5.90 14.42
N ILE A 135 1.04 4.87 13.74
CA ILE A 135 2.46 4.50 13.73
C ILE A 135 3.29 5.48 12.91
N LEU A 136 2.83 5.81 11.69
CA LEU A 136 3.59 6.64 10.75
C LEU A 136 3.93 8.02 11.32
N PRO A 137 2.96 8.85 11.76
CA PRO A 137 3.29 10.16 12.31
C PRO A 137 4.09 10.06 13.61
N THR A 138 3.82 9.06 14.46
CA THR A 138 4.61 8.85 15.69
C THR A 138 6.09 8.63 15.38
N ALA A 139 6.42 7.85 14.35
CA ALA A 139 7.80 7.62 13.94
C ALA A 139 8.44 8.89 13.32
N GLN A 140 7.68 9.60 12.48
CA GLN A 140 8.15 10.83 11.83
C GLN A 140 8.54 11.94 12.82
N ARG A 141 7.83 12.08 13.95
CA ARG A 141 8.14 13.05 15.01
C ARG A 141 9.52 12.86 15.64
N TRP A 142 10.11 11.67 15.56
CA TRP A 142 11.48 11.39 16.03
C TRP A 142 12.57 11.84 15.06
N PHE A 143 12.21 12.22 13.83
CA PHE A 143 13.13 12.62 12.76
C PHE A 143 12.67 13.91 12.07
N PRO A 144 12.63 15.07 12.79
CA PRO A 144 12.12 16.32 12.25
C PRO A 144 12.88 16.80 11.00
N ASP A 145 14.20 16.55 10.95
CA ASP A 145 15.04 16.95 9.82
C ASP A 145 14.98 15.94 8.64
N ASN A 146 14.45 14.74 8.86
CA ASN A 146 14.41 13.65 7.87
C ASN A 146 13.04 12.93 7.88
N VAL A 147 11.96 13.69 7.88
CA VAL A 147 10.58 13.17 7.96
C VAL A 147 10.25 12.22 6.79
N GLY A 148 10.73 12.56 5.59
CA GLY A 148 10.55 11.75 4.40
C GLY A 148 11.27 10.39 4.50
N LEU A 149 12.52 10.39 4.97
CA LEU A 149 13.30 9.17 5.17
C LEU A 149 12.63 8.26 6.22
N ALA A 150 12.24 8.81 7.36
CA ALA A 150 11.56 8.05 8.41
C ALA A 150 10.24 7.45 7.91
N GLY A 151 9.43 8.25 7.20
CA GLY A 151 8.22 7.80 6.55
C GLY A 151 8.49 6.71 5.53
N GLY A 152 9.50 6.88 4.68
CA GLY A 152 9.91 5.91 3.65
C GLY A 152 10.31 4.56 4.25
N ILE A 153 11.07 4.56 5.36
CA ILE A 153 11.48 3.33 6.07
C ILE A 153 10.24 2.61 6.63
N ILE A 154 9.35 3.33 7.29
CA ILE A 154 8.10 2.76 7.86
C ILE A 154 7.21 2.17 6.76
N ILE A 155 6.95 2.93 5.70
CA ILE A 155 6.14 2.49 4.57
C ILE A 155 6.86 1.39 3.77
N GLY A 156 8.19 1.40 3.75
CA GLY A 156 9.01 0.32 3.21
C GLY A 156 8.75 -1.01 3.91
N GLY A 157 8.61 -1.01 5.24
CA GLY A 157 8.20 -2.19 6.00
C GLY A 157 6.88 -2.79 5.53
N TYR A 158 5.88 -1.96 5.26
CA TYR A 158 4.61 -2.39 4.67
C TYR A 158 4.80 -3.01 3.28
N GLY A 159 5.61 -2.39 2.42
CA GLY A 159 5.93 -2.91 1.08
C GLY A 159 6.70 -4.24 1.12
N CYS A 160 7.59 -4.41 2.10
CA CYS A 160 8.45 -5.60 2.26
C CYS A 160 7.72 -6.78 2.92
N GLY A 161 6.49 -6.61 3.41
CA GLY A 161 5.78 -7.65 4.16
C GLY A 161 5.64 -8.97 3.40
N ALA A 162 5.35 -8.94 2.11
CA ALA A 162 5.22 -10.14 1.30
C ALA A 162 6.52 -10.95 1.18
N PHE A 163 7.70 -10.34 1.38
CA PHE A 163 8.97 -11.06 1.40
C PHE A 163 9.02 -12.17 2.45
N ILE A 164 8.43 -11.90 3.62
CA ILE A 164 8.36 -12.88 4.72
C ILE A 164 7.07 -13.70 4.62
N LEU A 165 5.95 -13.04 4.33
CA LEU A 165 4.64 -13.66 4.43
C LEU A 165 4.34 -14.64 3.28
N SER A 166 4.78 -14.37 2.04
CA SER A 166 4.48 -15.26 0.90
C SER A 166 5.14 -16.64 1.04
N PRO A 167 6.45 -16.76 1.35
CA PRO A 167 7.05 -18.06 1.61
C PRO A 167 6.42 -18.78 2.80
N LEU A 168 6.13 -18.05 3.89
CA LEU A 168 5.49 -18.62 5.07
C LEU A 168 4.13 -19.23 4.73
N GLN A 169 3.30 -18.53 3.95
CA GLN A 169 2.00 -19.00 3.48
C GLN A 169 2.15 -20.23 2.59
N THR A 170 3.02 -20.16 1.57
CA THR A 170 3.17 -21.24 0.60
C THR A 170 3.76 -22.49 1.23
N THR A 171 4.82 -22.38 2.05
CA THR A 171 5.42 -23.54 2.73
C THR A 171 4.44 -24.20 3.70
N PHE A 172 3.55 -23.43 4.33
CA PHE A 172 2.53 -23.97 5.21
C PHE A 172 1.40 -24.67 4.45
N ILE A 173 0.88 -24.05 3.38
CA ILE A 173 -0.27 -24.59 2.61
C ILE A 173 0.20 -25.72 1.69
N ASN A 174 1.28 -25.50 0.96
CA ASN A 174 1.75 -26.38 -0.11
C ASN A 174 3.23 -26.83 0.08
N PRO A 175 3.56 -27.57 1.17
CA PRO A 175 4.94 -27.98 1.42
C PRO A 175 5.48 -29.01 0.42
N LEU A 176 4.62 -29.68 -0.35
CA LEU A 176 4.97 -30.68 -1.33
C LEU A 176 5.04 -30.14 -2.77
N ASP A 177 4.93 -28.81 -2.93
CA ASP A 177 4.97 -28.12 -4.23
C ASP A 177 3.99 -28.72 -5.27
N TYR A 178 2.75 -29.02 -4.82
CA TYR A 178 1.72 -29.51 -5.71
C TYR A 178 1.38 -28.50 -6.80
N ARG A 179 1.08 -29.01 -7.99
CA ARG A 179 0.69 -28.22 -9.16
C ARG A 179 -0.83 -28.04 -9.22
N VAL A 180 -1.25 -26.98 -9.86
CA VAL A 180 -2.64 -26.77 -10.24
C VAL A 180 -3.02 -27.72 -11.40
N ASN A 181 -4.31 -28.01 -11.54
CA ASN A 181 -4.84 -28.73 -12.69
C ASN A 181 -4.89 -27.84 -13.95
N ASP A 182 -5.29 -28.38 -15.10
CA ASP A 182 -5.43 -27.67 -16.39
C ASP A 182 -6.37 -26.45 -16.31
N GLN A 183 -7.23 -26.38 -15.30
CA GLN A 183 -8.14 -25.27 -15.06
C GLN A 183 -7.53 -24.20 -14.13
N GLY A 184 -6.30 -24.38 -13.62
CA GLY A 184 -5.61 -23.46 -12.74
C GLY A 184 -6.03 -23.57 -11.26
N PHE A 185 -6.52 -24.74 -10.80
CA PHE A 185 -6.96 -24.95 -9.43
C PHE A 185 -6.24 -26.14 -8.77
N PHE A 186 -5.98 -25.99 -7.46
CA PHE A 186 -5.50 -27.11 -6.63
C PHE A 186 -6.65 -28.08 -6.33
N THR A 187 -6.36 -29.39 -6.44
CA THR A 187 -7.34 -30.46 -6.20
C THR A 187 -6.94 -31.39 -5.05
N GLN A 188 -5.74 -31.24 -4.51
CA GLN A 188 -5.18 -32.06 -3.46
C GLN A 188 -5.87 -31.76 -2.12
N LYS A 189 -6.53 -32.74 -1.54
CA LYS A 189 -7.35 -32.58 -0.33
C LYS A 189 -6.52 -32.13 0.89
N ASP A 190 -5.34 -32.68 1.08
CA ASP A 190 -4.43 -32.33 2.18
C ASP A 190 -3.95 -30.87 2.13
N LEU A 191 -3.75 -30.34 0.92
CA LEU A 191 -3.46 -28.93 0.69
C LEU A 191 -4.69 -28.08 1.05
N LEU A 192 -5.86 -28.42 0.52
CA LEU A 192 -7.09 -27.65 0.72
C LEU A 192 -7.52 -27.59 2.17
N GLU A 193 -7.35 -28.69 2.92
CA GLU A 193 -7.62 -28.73 4.36
C GLU A 193 -6.72 -27.79 5.18
N ARG A 194 -5.51 -27.47 4.72
CA ARG A 194 -4.59 -26.52 5.37
C ARG A 194 -4.93 -25.05 5.15
N VAL A 195 -5.67 -24.71 4.08
CA VAL A 195 -5.98 -23.33 3.73
C VAL A 195 -6.60 -22.52 4.88
N PRO A 196 -7.61 -22.98 5.62
CA PRO A 196 -8.13 -22.21 6.76
C PRO A 196 -7.09 -21.96 7.86
N TYR A 197 -6.22 -22.93 8.13
CA TYR A 197 -5.25 -22.85 9.21
C TYR A 197 -4.16 -21.79 8.95
N VAL A 198 -3.90 -21.39 7.71
CA VAL A 198 -2.94 -20.33 7.41
C VAL A 198 -3.32 -19.01 8.11
N PHE A 199 -4.61 -18.73 8.30
CA PHE A 199 -5.05 -17.51 8.97
C PHE A 199 -4.74 -17.52 10.48
N ILE A 200 -4.74 -18.70 11.12
CA ILE A 200 -4.26 -18.85 12.51
C ILE A 200 -2.75 -18.63 12.57
N VAL A 201 -1.98 -19.25 11.67
CA VAL A 201 -0.53 -19.06 11.59
C VAL A 201 -0.19 -17.58 11.41
N MET A 202 -0.89 -16.90 10.49
CA MET A 202 -0.72 -15.45 10.27
C MET A 202 -1.08 -14.65 11.53
N ALA A 203 -2.19 -14.95 12.18
CA ALA A 203 -2.62 -14.23 13.39
C ALA A 203 -1.60 -14.39 14.53
N ILE A 204 -1.02 -15.58 14.72
CA ILE A 204 0.05 -15.81 15.70
C ILE A 204 1.28 -14.99 15.33
N PHE A 205 1.71 -15.05 14.08
CA PHE A 205 2.85 -14.27 13.59
C PHE A 205 2.63 -12.77 13.80
N PHE A 206 1.45 -12.25 13.45
CA PHE A 206 1.12 -10.83 13.63
C PHE A 206 1.08 -10.45 15.11
N THR A 207 0.50 -11.28 15.97
CA THR A 207 0.48 -11.03 17.42
C THR A 207 1.90 -10.88 17.97
N VAL A 208 2.82 -11.77 17.59
CA VAL A 208 4.22 -11.72 18.05
C VAL A 208 4.92 -10.47 17.53
N PHE A 209 4.88 -10.21 16.22
CA PHE A 209 5.57 -9.08 15.62
C PHE A 209 5.03 -7.73 16.08
N GLN A 210 3.70 -7.59 16.13
CA GLN A 210 3.06 -6.36 16.60
C GLN A 210 3.27 -6.15 18.10
N SER A 211 3.23 -7.19 18.93
CA SER A 211 3.49 -7.06 20.37
C SER A 211 4.91 -6.55 20.63
N ILE A 212 5.91 -7.10 19.93
CA ILE A 212 7.30 -6.63 20.05
C ILE A 212 7.41 -5.20 19.50
N GLY A 213 6.85 -4.91 18.33
CA GLY A 213 6.89 -3.59 17.72
C GLY A 213 6.26 -2.51 18.58
N LEU A 214 5.10 -2.77 19.16
CA LEU A 214 4.36 -1.82 20.00
C LEU A 214 5.08 -1.43 21.30
N ILE A 215 6.00 -2.28 21.79
CA ILE A 215 6.83 -1.94 22.94
C ILE A 215 7.67 -0.69 22.66
N PHE A 216 8.14 -0.53 21.42
CA PHE A 216 9.01 0.56 21.01
C PHE A 216 8.26 1.78 20.43
N ILE A 217 6.95 1.69 20.18
CA ILE A 217 6.17 2.85 19.71
C ILE A 217 5.93 3.81 20.86
N GLY A 218 6.49 5.02 20.79
CA GLY A 218 6.32 6.06 21.81
C GLY A 218 6.60 7.45 21.24
N GLN A 219 6.06 8.49 21.88
CA GLN A 219 6.18 9.87 21.43
C GLN A 219 7.36 10.60 22.10
N PRO A 220 8.02 11.55 21.40
CA PRO A 220 8.96 12.47 22.00
C PRO A 220 8.22 13.50 22.86
N GLU A 221 8.90 14.07 23.85
CA GLU A 221 8.31 15.01 24.83
C GLU A 221 8.09 16.43 24.26
N SER A 222 8.80 16.78 23.19
CA SER A 222 8.80 18.13 22.60
C SER A 222 7.48 18.52 21.90
N ASP A 223 6.62 17.56 21.54
CA ASP A 223 5.42 17.85 20.72
C ASP A 223 4.20 18.28 21.54
N ILE A 224 4.17 18.01 22.84
CA ILE A 224 3.02 18.36 23.70
C ILE A 224 2.90 19.88 23.87
N HIS A 225 4.02 20.61 23.86
CA HIS A 225 4.03 22.07 24.01
C HIS A 225 3.76 22.82 22.70
N VAL A 226 4.22 22.33 21.56
CA VAL A 226 4.09 23.01 20.26
C VAL A 226 2.64 22.93 19.71
N GLU A 227 1.92 21.86 19.99
CA GLU A 227 0.51 21.74 19.55
C GLU A 227 -0.40 22.70 20.33
N THR A 228 -0.06 23.01 21.59
CA THR A 228 -0.82 23.94 22.43
C THR A 228 -0.55 25.40 22.05
N GLU A 229 0.69 25.77 21.66
CA GLU A 229 1.05 27.12 21.24
C GLU A 229 0.49 27.46 19.83
N ASN A 230 0.49 26.53 18.89
CA ASN A 230 -0.06 26.75 17.54
C ASN A 230 -1.59 26.90 17.50
N LEU A 231 -2.31 26.48 18.55
CA LEU A 231 -3.74 26.70 18.69
C LEU A 231 -4.08 28.13 19.22
N ILE A 232 -3.11 28.87 19.77
CA ILE A 232 -3.32 30.14 20.43
C ILE A 232 -2.82 31.36 19.62
N GLY A 233 -1.96 31.17 18.64
CA GLY A 233 -1.32 32.30 17.95
C GLY A 233 -1.31 32.16 16.43
N THR A 234 -2.24 32.74 15.76
CA THR A 234 -2.05 33.62 14.59
C THR A 234 -3.35 33.92 13.87
N ASN A 235 -3.87 35.11 14.07
CA ASN A 235 -4.96 35.71 13.28
C ASN A 235 -4.37 36.31 11.98
N SER A 236 -4.38 35.54 10.88
CA SER A 236 -4.38 36.12 9.54
C SER A 236 -5.46 35.45 8.70
N GLU A 237 -6.38 36.25 8.15
CA GLU A 237 -7.52 35.78 7.36
C GLU A 237 -7.13 34.91 6.15
N ILE A 238 -5.91 35.12 5.62
CA ILE A 238 -5.36 34.35 4.50
C ILE A 238 -5.04 32.91 4.93
N GLN A 239 -4.49 32.69 6.14
CA GLN A 239 -4.22 31.35 6.66
C GLN A 239 -5.50 30.60 7.04
N VAL A 240 -6.52 31.30 7.53
CA VAL A 240 -7.83 30.72 7.85
C VAL A 240 -8.56 30.23 6.57
N GLN A 241 -8.38 30.92 5.45
CA GLN A 241 -9.00 30.53 4.18
C GLN A 241 -8.30 29.33 3.52
N GLN A 242 -6.98 29.23 3.66
CA GLN A 242 -6.19 28.05 3.28
C GLN A 242 -6.40 26.84 4.21
N ALA A 243 -6.89 27.05 5.42
CA ALA A 243 -7.18 25.99 6.38
C ALA A 243 -8.51 25.24 6.08
N ARG A 244 -9.33 25.69 5.15
CA ARG A 244 -10.61 25.04 4.85
C ARG A 244 -10.42 23.88 3.85
N VAL A 245 -10.75 22.67 4.27
CA VAL A 245 -10.64 21.43 3.46
C VAL A 245 -11.57 21.43 2.25
N TRP A 246 -12.83 21.83 2.44
CA TRP A 246 -13.87 21.74 1.40
C TRP A 246 -13.56 22.49 0.10
N PRO A 247 -13.05 23.72 0.10
CA PRO A 247 -12.64 24.39 -1.13
C PRO A 247 -11.53 23.64 -1.87
N GLN A 248 -10.55 23.05 -1.14
CA GLN A 248 -9.43 22.32 -1.74
C GLN A 248 -9.89 21.03 -2.44
N LEU A 249 -10.89 20.31 -1.88
CA LEU A 249 -11.46 19.12 -2.50
C LEU A 249 -12.19 19.39 -3.83
N ARG A 250 -12.62 20.64 -4.06
CA ARG A 250 -13.32 21.05 -5.28
C ARG A 250 -12.39 21.55 -6.38
N THR A 251 -11.09 21.57 -6.14
CA THR A 251 -10.11 22.05 -7.12
C THR A 251 -9.92 21.05 -8.25
N THR A 252 -9.63 21.56 -9.44
CA THR A 252 -9.27 20.74 -10.60
C THR A 252 -8.04 19.87 -10.31
N THR A 253 -7.07 20.41 -9.55
CA THR A 253 -5.88 19.68 -9.13
C THR A 253 -6.23 18.44 -8.34
N PHE A 254 -7.13 18.54 -7.33
CA PHE A 254 -7.57 17.39 -6.55
C PHE A 254 -8.26 16.35 -7.42
N LEU A 255 -9.18 16.78 -8.29
CA LEU A 255 -9.91 15.87 -9.17
C LEU A 255 -8.97 15.10 -10.11
N VAL A 256 -8.02 15.78 -10.74
CA VAL A 256 -7.07 15.16 -11.67
C VAL A 256 -6.14 14.19 -10.94
N LEU A 257 -5.65 14.55 -9.74
CA LEU A 257 -4.86 13.65 -8.90
C LEU A 257 -5.67 12.42 -8.45
N PHE A 258 -6.94 12.62 -8.09
CA PHE A 258 -7.85 11.53 -7.71
C PHE A 258 -8.06 10.55 -8.87
N LEU A 259 -8.33 11.04 -10.08
CA LEU A 259 -8.51 10.21 -11.26
C LEU A 259 -7.20 9.50 -11.66
N SER A 260 -6.06 10.20 -11.59
CA SER A 260 -4.75 9.62 -11.86
C SER A 260 -4.43 8.49 -10.88
N LEU A 261 -4.66 8.71 -9.57
CA LEU A 261 -4.47 7.66 -8.57
C LEU A 261 -5.45 6.50 -8.76
N THR A 262 -6.70 6.77 -9.16
CA THR A 262 -7.68 5.71 -9.46
C THR A 262 -7.17 4.81 -10.59
N CYS A 263 -6.66 5.38 -11.68
CA CYS A 263 -6.11 4.61 -12.79
C CYS A 263 -4.89 3.78 -12.36
N ASN A 264 -3.94 4.39 -11.66
CA ASN A 264 -2.76 3.69 -11.13
C ASN A 264 -3.15 2.55 -10.19
N ALA A 265 -4.03 2.82 -9.22
CA ALA A 265 -4.43 1.84 -8.24
C ALA A 265 -5.25 0.69 -8.84
N THR A 266 -6.03 0.93 -9.90
CA THR A 266 -6.72 -0.13 -10.66
C THR A 266 -5.70 -1.07 -11.31
N TRP A 267 -4.69 -0.50 -11.99
CA TRP A 267 -3.59 -1.27 -12.54
C TRP A 267 -2.84 -2.05 -11.46
N VAL A 268 -2.53 -1.41 -10.32
CA VAL A 268 -1.86 -2.07 -9.18
C VAL A 268 -2.65 -3.28 -8.70
N GLN A 269 -3.95 -3.13 -8.46
CA GLN A 269 -4.77 -4.21 -7.89
C GLN A 269 -4.91 -5.40 -8.84
N LEU A 270 -5.11 -5.14 -10.13
CA LEU A 270 -5.22 -6.22 -11.12
C LEU A 270 -3.88 -6.95 -11.32
N THR A 271 -2.77 -6.21 -11.47
CA THR A 271 -1.45 -6.82 -11.71
C THR A 271 -0.93 -7.55 -10.47
N SER A 272 -0.95 -6.93 -9.30
CA SER A 272 -0.46 -7.55 -8.05
C SER A 272 -1.37 -8.66 -7.54
N GLY A 273 -2.67 -8.62 -7.87
CA GLY A 273 -3.63 -9.65 -7.47
C GLY A 273 -3.62 -10.89 -8.37
N LEU A 274 -3.28 -10.74 -9.64
CA LEU A 274 -3.45 -11.80 -10.63
C LEU A 274 -2.13 -12.39 -11.19
N TYR A 275 -0.96 -11.83 -10.85
CA TYR A 275 0.32 -12.28 -11.41
C TYR A 275 0.57 -13.77 -11.19
N LYS A 276 0.26 -14.30 -9.99
CA LYS A 276 0.49 -15.72 -9.68
C LYS A 276 -0.48 -16.62 -10.46
N ALA A 277 -1.76 -16.26 -10.50
CA ALA A 277 -2.76 -17.03 -11.25
C ALA A 277 -2.45 -17.04 -12.76
N TYR A 278 -1.88 -15.97 -13.30
CA TYR A 278 -1.39 -15.93 -14.67
C TYR A 278 -0.14 -16.79 -14.84
N GLY A 279 0.85 -16.64 -13.95
CA GLY A 279 2.09 -17.42 -13.98
C GLY A 279 1.86 -18.93 -13.90
N GLN A 280 0.84 -19.38 -13.15
CA GLN A 280 0.46 -20.79 -13.05
C GLN A 280 0.00 -21.44 -14.37
N GLN A 281 -0.25 -20.65 -15.42
CA GLN A 281 -0.58 -21.18 -16.74
C GLN A 281 0.62 -21.75 -17.51
N PHE A 282 1.86 -21.37 -17.13
CA PHE A 282 3.09 -21.76 -17.81
C PHE A 282 4.27 -22.05 -16.90
N ILE A 283 4.17 -21.79 -15.59
CA ILE A 283 5.20 -22.08 -14.57
C ILE A 283 4.63 -23.14 -13.62
N ASP A 284 5.27 -24.28 -13.56
CA ASP A 284 4.81 -25.44 -12.79
C ASP A 284 5.07 -25.32 -11.28
N SER A 285 6.18 -24.67 -10.89
CA SER A 285 6.58 -24.59 -9.48
C SER A 285 5.82 -23.48 -8.75
N ASP A 286 4.94 -23.89 -7.84
CA ASP A 286 4.18 -22.99 -6.98
C ASP A 286 5.09 -22.24 -5.98
N PHE A 287 6.15 -22.93 -5.51
CA PHE A 287 7.16 -22.31 -4.66
C PHE A 287 7.92 -21.20 -5.39
N PHE A 288 8.29 -21.41 -6.67
CA PHE A 288 8.95 -20.40 -7.47
C PHE A 288 8.05 -19.17 -7.70
N LEU A 289 6.77 -19.38 -7.98
CA LEU A 289 5.80 -18.28 -8.09
C LEU A 289 5.62 -17.51 -6.78
N SER A 290 5.68 -18.17 -5.64
CA SER A 290 5.70 -17.52 -4.32
C SER A 290 6.99 -16.72 -4.10
N LEU A 291 8.13 -17.25 -4.53
CA LEU A 291 9.43 -16.57 -4.47
C LEU A 291 9.43 -15.29 -5.33
N ILE A 292 8.80 -15.32 -6.50
CA ILE A 292 8.58 -14.12 -7.33
C ILE A 292 7.86 -13.04 -6.52
N GLY A 293 6.76 -13.36 -5.84
CA GLY A 293 6.05 -12.42 -4.98
C GLY A 293 6.92 -11.85 -3.85
N SER A 294 7.76 -12.71 -3.25
CA SER A 294 8.69 -12.32 -2.19
C SER A 294 9.75 -11.34 -2.68
N ILE A 295 10.44 -11.66 -3.76
CA ILE A 295 11.48 -10.81 -4.34
C ILE A 295 10.86 -9.49 -4.83
N SER A 296 9.71 -9.54 -5.50
CA SER A 296 9.00 -8.36 -5.97
C SER A 296 8.63 -7.39 -4.84
N SER A 297 8.35 -7.90 -3.64
CA SER A 297 8.06 -7.05 -2.49
C SER A 297 9.29 -6.27 -2.01
N VAL A 298 10.50 -6.82 -2.16
CA VAL A 298 11.76 -6.10 -1.90
C VAL A 298 11.92 -4.96 -2.92
N PHE A 299 11.64 -5.22 -4.20
CA PHE A 299 11.62 -4.18 -5.23
C PHE A 299 10.59 -3.08 -4.92
N ASN A 300 9.40 -3.46 -4.46
CA ASN A 300 8.38 -2.50 -4.02
C ASN A 300 8.88 -1.62 -2.88
N ALA A 301 9.48 -2.21 -1.85
CA ALA A 301 9.99 -1.47 -0.68
C ALA A 301 11.14 -0.54 -1.07
N GLY A 302 12.13 -1.03 -1.80
CA GLY A 302 13.31 -0.26 -2.23
C GLY A 302 12.93 0.87 -3.19
N SER A 303 12.00 0.61 -4.10
CA SER A 303 11.54 1.61 -5.08
C SER A 303 10.79 2.79 -4.45
N ARG A 304 10.19 2.62 -3.27
CA ARG A 304 9.57 3.75 -2.54
C ARG A 304 10.57 4.82 -2.16
N VAL A 305 11.75 4.39 -1.68
CA VAL A 305 12.86 5.31 -1.37
C VAL A 305 13.42 5.91 -2.65
N PHE A 306 13.66 5.08 -3.66
CA PHE A 306 14.24 5.49 -4.95
C PHE A 306 13.36 6.53 -5.68
N TRP A 307 12.08 6.25 -5.87
CA TRP A 307 11.17 7.17 -6.54
C TRP A 307 10.85 8.41 -5.72
N GLY A 308 10.84 8.30 -4.37
CA GLY A 308 10.74 9.45 -3.48
C GLY A 308 11.92 10.41 -3.66
N ALA A 309 13.14 9.89 -3.65
CA ALA A 309 14.35 10.69 -3.87
C ALA A 309 14.41 11.32 -5.27
N ILE A 310 13.96 10.59 -6.31
CA ILE A 310 13.85 11.16 -7.67
C ILE A 310 12.82 12.28 -7.70
N ALA A 311 11.66 12.12 -7.07
CA ALA A 311 10.64 13.16 -7.02
C ALA A 311 11.11 14.42 -6.30
N ASP A 312 11.87 14.26 -5.20
CA ASP A 312 12.48 15.38 -4.47
C ASP A 312 13.54 16.12 -5.31
N SER A 313 14.34 15.38 -6.12
CA SER A 313 15.43 15.94 -6.91
C SER A 313 15.00 16.46 -8.30
N THR A 314 13.81 16.09 -8.76
CA THR A 314 13.32 16.46 -10.11
C THR A 314 11.95 17.14 -10.04
N SER A 315 10.88 16.39 -10.30
CA SER A 315 9.51 16.86 -10.18
C SER A 315 8.53 15.69 -10.15
N TYR A 316 7.31 15.95 -9.64
CA TYR A 316 6.20 15.02 -9.76
C TYR A 316 5.97 14.54 -11.19
N GLN A 317 5.92 15.49 -12.13
CA GLN A 317 5.62 15.21 -13.52
C GLN A 317 6.64 14.27 -14.15
N PHE A 318 7.94 14.53 -13.96
CA PHE A 318 9.01 13.69 -14.48
C PHE A 318 8.94 12.27 -13.89
N SER A 319 8.92 12.16 -12.56
CA SER A 319 8.93 10.89 -11.86
C SER A 319 7.68 10.04 -12.19
N MET A 320 6.50 10.66 -12.17
CA MET A 320 5.25 9.96 -12.44
C MET A 320 5.11 9.58 -13.91
N SER A 321 5.62 10.40 -14.83
CA SER A 321 5.63 10.05 -16.26
C SER A 321 6.47 8.81 -16.54
N ILE A 322 7.63 8.66 -15.89
CA ILE A 322 8.46 7.45 -16.03
C ILE A 322 7.74 6.24 -15.45
N VAL A 323 7.18 6.36 -14.24
CA VAL A 323 6.43 5.26 -13.60
C VAL A 323 5.26 4.81 -14.47
N CYS A 324 4.47 5.76 -15.00
CA CYS A 324 3.33 5.44 -15.84
C CYS A 324 3.74 4.83 -17.18
N SER A 325 4.78 5.38 -17.83
CA SER A 325 5.29 4.85 -19.10
C SER A 325 5.86 3.44 -18.93
N LEU A 326 6.69 3.23 -17.91
CA LEU A 326 7.25 1.91 -17.61
C LEU A 326 6.15 0.91 -17.25
N GLY A 327 5.19 1.30 -16.40
CA GLY A 327 4.06 0.45 -16.02
C GLY A 327 3.18 0.07 -17.21
N ALA A 328 2.95 1.00 -18.16
CA ALA A 328 2.21 0.70 -19.40
C ALA A 328 2.97 -0.29 -20.28
N VAL A 329 4.25 -0.06 -20.52
CA VAL A 329 5.10 -0.96 -21.31
C VAL A 329 5.13 -2.36 -20.70
N LEU A 330 5.35 -2.47 -19.39
CA LEU A 330 5.38 -3.75 -18.70
C LEU A 330 4.02 -4.48 -18.79
N ALA A 331 2.91 -3.76 -18.67
CA ALA A 331 1.58 -4.35 -18.80
C ALA A 331 1.31 -4.86 -20.24
N PHE A 332 1.73 -4.11 -21.26
CA PHE A 332 1.60 -4.56 -22.66
C PHE A 332 2.56 -5.69 -23.02
N CYS A 333 3.74 -5.75 -22.38
CA CYS A 333 4.72 -6.80 -22.62
C CYS A 333 4.44 -8.09 -21.84
N LEU A 334 3.72 -8.02 -20.72
CA LEU A 334 3.47 -9.18 -19.86
C LEU A 334 2.83 -10.38 -20.61
N PRO A 335 1.86 -10.22 -21.53
CA PRO A 335 1.36 -11.31 -22.35
C PRO A 335 2.42 -11.99 -23.23
N LEU A 336 3.43 -11.23 -23.68
CA LEU A 336 4.50 -11.75 -24.55
C LEU A 336 5.47 -12.66 -23.79
N VAL A 337 5.60 -12.48 -22.48
CA VAL A 337 6.51 -13.30 -21.64
C VAL A 337 6.12 -14.77 -21.66
N LYS A 338 4.83 -15.09 -21.72
CA LYS A 338 4.32 -16.45 -21.83
C LYS A 338 4.81 -17.16 -23.11
N PHE A 339 4.92 -16.42 -24.22
CA PHE A 339 5.39 -17.00 -25.50
C PHE A 339 6.90 -17.25 -25.53
N ILE A 340 7.67 -16.56 -24.66
CA ILE A 340 9.12 -16.71 -24.58
C ILE A 340 9.51 -17.92 -23.72
N ASP A 341 8.58 -18.41 -22.89
CA ASP A 341 8.74 -19.55 -21.97
C ASP A 341 10.00 -19.45 -21.10
N ASN A 342 10.14 -18.30 -20.43
CA ASN A 342 11.29 -17.99 -19.59
C ASN A 342 10.84 -17.48 -18.21
N ASP A 343 10.99 -18.34 -17.21
CA ASP A 343 10.57 -18.07 -15.82
C ASP A 343 11.30 -16.85 -15.21
N VAL A 344 12.59 -16.68 -15.55
CA VAL A 344 13.40 -15.56 -15.05
C VAL A 344 12.93 -14.24 -15.64
N LEU A 345 12.53 -14.24 -16.92
CA LEU A 345 11.97 -13.05 -17.57
C LEU A 345 10.63 -12.66 -16.93
N PHE A 346 9.79 -13.64 -16.61
CA PHE A 346 8.55 -13.41 -15.88
C PHE A 346 8.83 -12.80 -14.50
N MET A 347 9.76 -13.37 -13.73
CA MET A 347 10.18 -12.84 -12.44
C MET A 347 10.69 -11.39 -12.55
N ALA A 348 11.57 -11.10 -13.50
CA ALA A 348 12.09 -9.75 -13.73
C ALA A 348 10.97 -8.74 -14.07
N THR A 349 10.02 -9.15 -14.93
CA THR A 349 8.87 -8.32 -15.31
C THR A 349 7.99 -8.00 -14.10
N VAL A 350 7.67 -9.00 -13.26
CA VAL A 350 6.87 -8.80 -12.05
C VAL A 350 7.62 -7.92 -11.04
N CYS A 351 8.94 -8.10 -10.85
CA CYS A 351 9.75 -7.23 -9.99
C CYS A 351 9.71 -5.77 -10.44
N LEU A 352 9.80 -5.50 -11.74
CA LEU A 352 9.70 -4.14 -12.28
C LEU A 352 8.29 -3.56 -12.12
N ILE A 353 7.23 -4.36 -12.28
CA ILE A 353 5.85 -3.96 -11.98
C ILE A 353 5.74 -3.52 -10.51
N PHE A 354 6.28 -4.31 -9.58
CA PHE A 354 6.25 -3.97 -8.16
C PHE A 354 7.11 -2.74 -7.82
N SER A 355 8.17 -2.47 -8.58
CA SER A 355 8.91 -1.21 -8.49
C SER A 355 8.06 0.00 -8.91
N CYS A 356 7.25 -0.12 -9.96
CA CYS A 356 6.30 0.94 -10.35
C CYS A 356 5.17 1.11 -9.31
N ILE A 357 4.73 0.01 -8.68
CA ILE A 357 3.77 0.07 -7.55
C ILE A 357 4.34 0.90 -6.40
N GLY A 358 5.60 0.65 -6.02
CA GLY A 358 6.28 1.43 -4.99
C GLY A 358 6.38 2.90 -5.36
N GLY A 359 6.69 3.22 -6.62
CA GLY A 359 6.71 4.58 -7.17
C GLY A 359 5.36 5.28 -7.03
N THR A 360 4.28 4.64 -7.44
CA THR A 360 2.91 5.17 -7.30
C THR A 360 2.64 5.61 -5.86
N PHE A 361 2.84 4.72 -4.88
CA PHE A 361 2.53 5.01 -3.48
C PHE A 361 3.56 5.93 -2.77
N SER A 362 4.70 6.22 -3.39
CA SER A 362 5.67 7.21 -2.89
C SER A 362 5.43 8.61 -3.46
N ILE A 363 5.11 8.72 -4.75
CA ILE A 363 4.99 9.99 -5.45
C ILE A 363 3.66 10.70 -5.15
N PHE A 364 2.55 9.98 -4.94
CA PHE A 364 1.27 10.63 -4.62
C PHE A 364 1.24 11.36 -3.27
N PRO A 365 1.79 10.84 -2.16
CA PRO A 365 1.95 11.65 -0.94
C PRO A 365 2.80 12.89 -1.15
N TYR A 366 3.91 12.78 -1.91
CA TYR A 366 4.79 13.89 -2.23
C TYR A 366 4.02 15.04 -2.90
N ILE A 367 3.32 14.78 -4.01
CA ILE A 367 2.55 15.83 -4.71
C ILE A 367 1.41 16.39 -3.86
N THR A 368 0.77 15.55 -3.04
CA THR A 368 -0.29 16.01 -2.12
C THR A 368 0.27 16.99 -1.10
N HIS A 369 1.45 16.71 -0.55
CA HIS A 369 2.13 17.61 0.38
C HIS A 369 2.54 18.94 -0.27
N LYS A 370 2.92 18.90 -1.54
CA LYS A 370 3.32 20.09 -2.30
C LYS A 370 2.13 20.97 -2.72
N CYS A 371 1.03 20.37 -3.20
CA CYS A 371 -0.12 21.10 -3.74
C CYS A 371 -1.10 21.60 -2.66
N PHE A 372 -1.15 20.96 -1.49
CA PHE A 372 -2.12 21.28 -0.46
C PHE A 372 -1.44 21.78 0.82
N SER A 373 -2.17 22.58 1.62
CA SER A 373 -1.65 23.11 2.87
C SER A 373 -1.11 22.02 3.80
N LYS A 374 0.08 22.26 4.39
CA LYS A 374 0.70 21.34 5.37
C LYS A 374 -0.25 20.95 6.51
N ALA A 375 -1.06 21.91 7.00
CA ALA A 375 -2.04 21.69 8.06
C ALA A 375 -3.15 20.70 7.65
N ASN A 376 -3.49 20.64 6.36
CA ASN A 376 -4.55 19.80 5.82
C ASN A 376 -4.05 18.53 5.13
N PHE A 377 -2.73 18.32 5.07
CA PHE A 377 -2.12 17.21 4.34
C PHE A 377 -2.78 15.87 4.66
N SER A 378 -2.85 15.50 5.95
CA SER A 378 -3.40 14.20 6.37
C SER A 378 -4.84 13.98 5.93
N VAL A 379 -5.66 15.04 5.99
CA VAL A 379 -7.08 14.99 5.59
C VAL A 379 -7.19 14.92 4.07
N MET A 380 -6.45 15.75 3.34
CA MET A 380 -6.45 15.77 1.87
C MET A 380 -5.94 14.46 1.29
N TYR A 381 -4.86 13.91 1.87
CA TYR A 381 -4.33 12.61 1.47
C TYR A 381 -5.30 11.48 1.81
N GLY A 382 -6.00 11.55 2.95
CA GLY A 382 -7.06 10.60 3.31
C GLY A 382 -8.20 10.59 2.27
N PHE A 383 -8.65 11.76 1.83
CA PHE A 383 -9.65 11.85 0.75
C PHE A 383 -9.08 11.36 -0.59
N LEU A 384 -7.82 11.64 -0.88
CA LEU A 384 -7.18 11.12 -2.09
C LEU A 384 -7.08 9.59 -2.08
N GLN A 385 -6.84 8.98 -0.92
CA GLN A 385 -6.83 7.51 -0.76
C GLN A 385 -8.20 6.85 -1.03
N CYS A 386 -9.30 7.59 -1.02
CA CYS A 386 -10.59 7.08 -1.50
C CYS A 386 -10.54 6.68 -2.99
N ALA A 387 -9.58 7.21 -3.76
CA ALA A 387 -9.30 6.77 -5.12
C ALA A 387 -8.87 5.29 -5.19
N VAL A 388 -8.15 4.79 -4.17
CA VAL A 388 -7.76 3.38 -4.09
C VAL A 388 -9.00 2.49 -3.87
N SER A 389 -9.99 2.96 -3.10
CA SER A 389 -11.27 2.25 -2.94
C SER A 389 -12.06 2.23 -4.25
N ALA A 390 -12.14 3.36 -4.95
CA ALA A 390 -12.78 3.45 -6.26
C ALA A 390 -12.08 2.53 -7.28
N ALA A 391 -10.76 2.52 -7.29
CA ALA A 391 -9.95 1.63 -8.12
C ALA A 391 -10.23 0.14 -7.81
N GLY A 392 -10.39 -0.19 -6.55
CA GLY A 392 -10.74 -1.54 -6.13
C GLY A 392 -12.10 -1.99 -6.62
N LEU A 393 -13.10 -1.11 -6.58
CA LEU A 393 -14.42 -1.39 -7.17
C LEU A 393 -14.28 -1.65 -8.69
N ILE A 394 -13.54 -0.82 -9.40
CA ILE A 394 -13.29 -0.98 -10.84
C ILE A 394 -12.55 -2.29 -11.12
N ALA A 395 -11.47 -2.58 -10.38
CA ALA A 395 -10.69 -3.80 -10.54
C ALA A 395 -11.54 -5.06 -10.22
N GLY A 396 -12.35 -5.01 -9.16
CA GLY A 396 -13.26 -6.09 -8.80
C GLY A 396 -14.30 -6.37 -9.88
N LEU A 397 -14.92 -5.33 -10.44
CA LEU A 397 -15.88 -5.47 -11.55
C LEU A 397 -15.21 -6.02 -12.83
N ILE A 398 -14.05 -5.46 -13.20
CA ILE A 398 -13.28 -5.91 -14.38
C ILE A 398 -12.89 -7.37 -14.21
N SER A 399 -12.30 -7.76 -13.08
CA SER A 399 -11.83 -9.14 -12.87
C SER A 399 -12.99 -10.15 -12.76
N THR A 400 -14.13 -9.74 -12.20
CA THR A 400 -15.29 -10.64 -12.05
C THR A 400 -15.99 -10.90 -13.38
N HIS A 401 -16.18 -9.88 -14.19
CA HIS A 401 -16.96 -9.98 -15.42
C HIS A 401 -16.11 -10.15 -16.67
N LEU A 402 -15.02 -9.41 -16.79
CA LEU A 402 -14.25 -9.31 -18.03
C LEU A 402 -13.16 -10.40 -18.14
N LEU A 403 -12.49 -10.76 -17.03
CA LEU A 403 -11.37 -11.72 -17.06
C LEU A 403 -11.72 -13.05 -17.74
N ASN A 404 -12.93 -13.57 -17.50
CA ASN A 404 -13.36 -14.85 -18.07
C ASN A 404 -13.74 -14.77 -19.56
N GLU A 405 -14.08 -13.59 -20.05
CA GLU A 405 -14.46 -13.38 -21.45
C GLU A 405 -13.23 -13.10 -22.33
N ILE A 406 -12.30 -12.27 -21.82
CA ILE A 406 -11.16 -11.82 -22.63
C ILE A 406 -9.84 -12.53 -22.29
N GLY A 407 -9.77 -13.26 -21.17
CA GLY A 407 -8.55 -13.91 -20.68
C GLY A 407 -7.56 -12.96 -20.00
N PHE A 408 -6.47 -13.52 -19.45
CA PHE A 408 -5.45 -12.74 -18.72
C PHE A 408 -4.67 -11.82 -19.64
N GLU A 409 -4.32 -12.28 -20.85
CA GLU A 409 -3.51 -11.53 -21.80
C GLU A 409 -4.17 -10.20 -22.18
N ASN A 410 -5.44 -10.24 -22.59
CA ASN A 410 -6.18 -9.03 -22.95
C ASN A 410 -6.48 -8.17 -21.73
N LEU A 411 -6.65 -8.78 -20.54
CA LEU A 411 -6.81 -8.03 -19.29
C LEU A 411 -5.59 -7.17 -18.98
N PHE A 412 -4.37 -7.71 -19.15
CA PHE A 412 -3.15 -6.92 -18.94
C PHE A 412 -2.97 -5.80 -19.98
N ILE A 413 -3.46 -5.98 -21.20
CA ILE A 413 -3.56 -4.90 -22.19
C ILE A 413 -4.49 -3.79 -21.68
N VAL A 414 -5.66 -4.14 -21.15
CA VAL A 414 -6.57 -3.15 -20.53
C VAL A 414 -5.89 -2.44 -19.35
N CYS A 415 -5.11 -3.16 -18.54
CA CYS A 415 -4.30 -2.57 -17.48
C CYS A 415 -3.30 -1.52 -18.01
N GLY A 416 -2.66 -1.80 -19.14
CA GLY A 416 -1.76 -0.86 -19.81
C GLY A 416 -2.45 0.45 -20.18
N PHE A 417 -3.69 0.42 -20.65
CA PHE A 417 -4.48 1.62 -20.96
C PHE A 417 -4.79 2.48 -19.73
N PHE A 418 -4.99 1.88 -18.55
CA PHE A 418 -5.12 2.66 -17.31
C PHE A 418 -3.84 3.46 -17.02
N MET A 419 -2.65 2.87 -17.22
CA MET A 419 -1.37 3.57 -17.04
C MET A 419 -1.16 4.67 -18.08
N VAL A 420 -1.54 4.45 -19.34
CA VAL A 420 -1.52 5.50 -20.38
C VAL A 420 -2.45 6.66 -20.01
N THR A 421 -3.66 6.34 -19.53
CA THR A 421 -4.61 7.39 -19.08
C THR A 421 -4.03 8.18 -17.91
N SER A 422 -3.40 7.52 -16.94
CA SER A 422 -2.73 8.20 -15.83
C SER A 422 -1.56 9.07 -16.29
N LEU A 423 -0.79 8.62 -17.30
CA LEU A 423 0.26 9.41 -17.91
C LEU A 423 -0.28 10.72 -18.50
N LEU A 424 -1.38 10.66 -19.25
CA LEU A 424 -2.05 11.85 -19.80
C LEU A 424 -2.54 12.78 -18.69
N LEU A 425 -3.13 12.24 -17.63
CA LEU A 425 -3.57 13.02 -16.47
C LEU A 425 -2.39 13.67 -15.74
N THR A 426 -1.22 13.05 -15.68
CA THR A 426 -0.01 13.63 -15.10
C THR A 426 0.42 14.92 -15.81
N PHE A 427 0.30 14.98 -17.14
CA PHE A 427 0.54 16.22 -17.89
C PHE A 427 -0.52 17.30 -17.66
N ILE A 428 -1.77 16.90 -17.36
CA ILE A 428 -2.85 17.84 -17.03
C ILE A 428 -2.64 18.43 -15.64
N VAL A 429 -2.17 17.66 -14.66
CA VAL A 429 -1.88 18.17 -13.30
C VAL A 429 -1.01 19.40 -13.34
N HIS A 430 0.05 19.40 -14.16
CA HIS A 430 0.98 20.52 -14.27
C HIS A 430 0.33 21.83 -14.75
N LYS A 431 -0.78 21.75 -15.47
CA LYS A 431 -1.54 22.90 -15.97
C LYS A 431 -2.60 23.41 -14.99
N THR A 432 -2.75 22.77 -13.85
CA THR A 432 -3.75 23.18 -12.84
C THR A 432 -3.24 24.33 -11.98
N ASP A 433 -4.13 25.19 -11.51
CA ASP A 433 -3.81 26.42 -10.80
C ASP A 433 -2.92 26.19 -9.57
N LEU A 434 -3.21 25.18 -8.75
CA LEU A 434 -2.42 24.89 -7.55
C LEU A 434 -1.02 24.36 -7.88
N ALA A 435 -0.87 23.59 -8.96
CA ALA A 435 0.45 23.11 -9.39
C ALA A 435 1.29 24.24 -9.99
N GLN A 436 0.67 25.21 -10.67
CA GLN A 436 1.37 26.40 -11.19
C GLN A 436 1.81 27.33 -10.07
N LEU A 437 0.98 27.54 -9.04
CA LEU A 437 1.36 28.31 -7.87
C LEU A 437 2.55 27.69 -7.11
N MET A 438 2.61 26.36 -7.07
CA MET A 438 3.72 25.64 -6.48
C MET A 438 5.03 25.88 -7.26
N VAL A 439 4.99 25.78 -8.60
CA VAL A 439 6.15 25.99 -9.46
C VAL A 439 6.66 27.43 -9.39
N SER A 440 5.76 28.42 -9.29
CA SER A 440 6.17 29.81 -9.11
C SER A 440 6.84 30.06 -7.77
N ALA A 441 6.30 29.51 -6.67
CA ALA A 441 6.88 29.63 -5.33
C ALA A 441 8.26 28.95 -5.22
N GLU A 442 8.44 27.79 -5.87
CA GLU A 442 9.75 27.12 -5.92
C GLU A 442 10.78 27.93 -6.72
N ARG A 443 10.37 28.61 -7.80
CA ARG A 443 11.26 29.51 -8.55
C ARG A 443 11.68 30.71 -7.74
N GLU A 444 10.75 31.37 -7.09
CA GLU A 444 11.05 32.52 -6.22
C GLU A 444 12.05 32.15 -5.11
N HIS A 445 11.91 30.97 -4.50
CA HIS A 445 12.84 30.49 -3.47
C HIS A 445 14.24 30.21 -4.02
N LEU A 446 14.36 29.63 -5.23
CA LEU A 446 15.64 29.38 -5.88
C LEU A 446 16.32 30.66 -6.37
N GLU A 447 15.55 31.69 -6.75
CA GLU A 447 16.06 33.02 -7.09
C GLU A 447 16.57 33.77 -5.85
N GLU A 448 15.88 33.64 -4.70
CA GLU A 448 16.32 34.21 -3.40
C GLU A 448 17.59 33.54 -2.87
N ASP A 449 17.73 32.19 -3.04
CA ASP A 449 18.92 31.45 -2.59
C ASP A 449 20.13 31.57 -3.55
N GLY A 450 20.01 32.29 -4.67
CA GLY A 450 21.12 32.56 -5.61
C GLY A 450 21.57 31.34 -6.44
N GLU A 451 20.87 30.24 -6.43
CA GLU A 451 21.21 29.02 -7.19
C GLU A 451 20.86 29.11 -8.68
N TYR A 452 20.05 30.09 -9.11
CA TYR A 452 19.58 30.21 -10.50
C TYR A 452 20.63 30.69 -11.51
N GLN A 453 21.82 31.13 -11.05
CA GLN A 453 22.88 31.62 -11.95
C GLN A 453 23.72 30.52 -12.62
N ILE A 454 23.47 29.24 -12.33
CA ILE A 454 24.33 28.15 -12.82
C ILE A 454 23.71 27.40 -14.03
N TYR A 455 22.47 27.66 -14.41
CA TYR A 455 21.75 26.93 -15.45
C TYR A 455 21.22 27.81 -16.61
N GLN A 456 21.76 29.01 -16.81
CA GLN A 456 21.67 29.75 -18.07
C GLN A 456 23.03 29.63 -18.81
#